data_3107e1a2d99d6c6dd2a6ed1e6c1b1742
#
_entry.id   3107e1a2d99d6c6dd2a6ed1e6c1b1742
#
_cell.length_a   1.000
_cell.length_b   1.000
_cell.length_c   1.000
_cell.angle_alpha   90.00
_cell.angle_beta   90.00
_cell.angle_gamma   90.00
#
_symmetry.space_group_name_H-M   'P 1'
#
loop_
_entity.id
_entity.type
_entity.pdbx_description
1 polymer ?
#
loop_
_entity_poly.entity_id
_entity_poly.type
_entity_poly.pdbx_seq_one_letter_code
_entity_poly.pdbx_strand_id
1 'polypeptide(L)'
;MNTELFYPIFLKAKKITIDSRKIEKNDIFFAFSGDNFDAATLAENAIDLGALAVVVENKEFENKEKNIFYVRSTLDFLQELSIHHRNQLDIPIIGLTGSNGKTTTKELIHAVLSEKYNVQYTFGNLNNHIGVPLTILSIKPEHEMAVIEMGANHQKEIELLCTIARPNYGYITNFGKAHLEGFGGFEGVIKGKSELYDYLKNASQTVLINENDPIQVEKTQDYTPKITFGKTDSDYYFEAFSENNFVGLQYQDQKALSKLTGEYNFTNLCAAASLGMHFGIDFKQIQSALESYTPTNMRSQVVKKDDKTLVLDTYNANPSSMSASLHNFVTFEGSKTIVIGDMLELGDESEKEHQNILKLAQELGFNEIVTVGKQFKNVNKNSAAFESTDELIQYLKDNKIQSENILLKASRGISLEKAIDFI
;
A
#
# COMPACT_ATOMS: atom_id res chain seq x y z
N MET A 1 -1.07 9.45 32.36
CA MET A 1 -1.69 8.10 32.19
C MET A 1 -0.63 7.15 31.72
N ASN A 2 -0.59 5.88 32.17
CA ASN A 2 0.27 4.85 31.61
C ASN A 2 -0.56 3.77 30.90
N THR A 3 0.08 2.97 30.09
CA THR A 3 -0.55 1.98 29.20
C THR A 3 -1.32 0.91 29.99
N GLU A 4 -0.76 0.38 31.08
CA GLU A 4 -1.40 -0.68 31.87
C GLU A 4 -2.71 -0.23 32.51
N LEU A 5 -2.76 1.01 33.02
CA LEU A 5 -3.98 1.58 33.60
C LEU A 5 -5.02 1.96 32.53
N PHE A 6 -4.58 2.28 31.33
CA PHE A 6 -5.47 2.65 30.22
C PHE A 6 -6.02 1.44 29.46
N TYR A 7 -5.29 0.33 29.42
CA TYR A 7 -5.63 -0.86 28.64
C TYR A 7 -7.03 -1.44 28.97
N PRO A 8 -7.52 -1.51 30.22
CA PRO A 8 -8.90 -1.91 30.51
C PRO A 8 -9.98 -0.98 29.94
N ILE A 9 -9.65 0.31 29.72
CA ILE A 9 -10.56 1.27 29.06
C ILE A 9 -10.55 0.99 27.56
N PHE A 10 -9.37 0.78 26.96
CA PHE A 10 -9.22 0.41 25.56
C PHE A 10 -9.99 -0.86 25.19
N LEU A 11 -9.96 -1.90 26.02
CA LEU A 11 -10.69 -3.15 25.77
C LEU A 11 -12.22 -2.98 25.70
N LYS A 12 -12.77 -1.90 26.27
CA LYS A 12 -14.20 -1.57 26.20
C LYS A 12 -14.56 -0.70 25.00
N ALA A 13 -13.55 -0.15 24.32
CA ALA A 13 -13.76 0.75 23.21
C ALA A 13 -14.23 0.02 21.95
N LYS A 14 -15.07 0.69 21.17
CA LYS A 14 -15.45 0.24 19.82
C LYS A 14 -14.24 0.27 18.89
N LYS A 15 -13.58 1.41 18.82
CA LYS A 15 -12.35 1.66 18.02
C LYS A 15 -11.57 2.85 18.58
N ILE A 16 -10.37 3.04 18.08
CA ILE A 16 -9.60 4.28 18.24
C ILE A 16 -9.81 5.13 16.99
N THR A 17 -10.00 6.43 17.15
CA THR A 17 -10.04 7.42 16.07
C THR A 17 -9.10 8.58 16.36
N ILE A 18 -8.52 9.14 15.29
CA ILE A 18 -7.70 10.36 15.33
C ILE A 18 -8.38 11.51 14.56
N ASP A 19 -9.56 11.25 13.97
CA ASP A 19 -10.36 12.22 13.23
C ASP A 19 -11.61 12.58 14.05
N SER A 20 -11.66 13.79 14.60
CA SER A 20 -12.76 14.27 15.43
C SER A 20 -14.13 14.27 14.74
N ARG A 21 -14.14 14.31 13.40
CA ARG A 21 -15.38 14.28 12.58
C ARG A 21 -15.99 12.88 12.46
N LYS A 22 -15.23 11.85 12.85
CA LYS A 22 -15.58 10.43 12.73
C LYS A 22 -15.78 9.75 14.08
N ILE A 23 -15.91 10.54 15.15
CA ILE A 23 -16.16 10.01 16.49
C ILE A 23 -17.56 9.38 16.53
N GLU A 24 -17.61 8.16 17.03
CA GLU A 24 -18.84 7.43 17.30
C GLU A 24 -18.91 7.05 18.78
N LYS A 25 -20.11 6.64 19.22
CA LYS A 25 -20.31 6.22 20.61
C LYS A 25 -19.37 5.07 20.99
N ASN A 26 -18.70 5.21 22.12
CA ASN A 26 -17.71 4.30 22.69
C ASN A 26 -16.36 4.25 21.93
N ASP A 27 -16.06 5.22 21.09
CA ASP A 27 -14.71 5.37 20.52
C ASP A 27 -13.75 5.95 21.55
N ILE A 28 -12.46 5.71 21.37
CA ILE A 28 -11.41 6.50 22.02
C ILE A 28 -10.85 7.47 21.01
N PHE A 29 -10.85 8.75 21.35
CA PHE A 29 -10.28 9.80 20.52
C PHE A 29 -8.87 10.14 20.97
N PHE A 30 -7.88 9.96 20.08
CA PHE A 30 -6.51 10.45 20.26
C PHE A 30 -6.40 11.82 19.64
N ALA A 31 -6.32 12.84 20.46
CA ALA A 31 -6.27 14.24 20.05
C ALA A 31 -4.83 14.65 19.71
N PHE A 32 -4.38 14.33 18.50
CA PHE A 32 -3.06 14.75 18.00
C PHE A 32 -3.01 16.25 17.80
N SER A 33 -1.99 16.89 18.34
CA SER A 33 -1.72 18.31 18.11
C SER A 33 -0.65 18.48 17.02
N GLY A 34 -0.86 19.45 16.16
CA GLY A 34 0.08 19.85 15.13
C GLY A 34 0.47 21.33 15.28
N ASP A 35 1.40 21.80 14.45
CA ASP A 35 1.95 23.17 14.54
C ASP A 35 0.90 24.27 14.50
N ASN A 36 -0.23 24.05 13.84
CA ASN A 36 -1.26 25.06 13.61
C ASN A 36 -2.58 24.80 14.37
N PHE A 37 -2.71 23.64 15.02
CA PHE A 37 -3.96 23.27 15.68
C PHE A 37 -3.74 22.29 16.82
N ASP A 38 -4.22 22.63 18.02
CA ASP A 38 -4.25 21.75 19.19
C ASP A 38 -5.60 21.01 19.26
N ALA A 39 -5.60 19.73 18.89
CA ALA A 39 -6.81 18.91 18.92
C ALA A 39 -7.31 18.62 20.35
N ALA A 40 -6.53 18.88 21.40
CA ALA A 40 -6.98 18.80 22.79
C ALA A 40 -8.16 19.75 23.06
N THR A 41 -8.28 20.86 22.31
CA THR A 41 -9.43 21.80 22.39
C THR A 41 -10.76 21.14 22.05
N LEU A 42 -10.74 20.01 21.34
CA LEU A 42 -11.94 19.24 20.97
C LEU A 42 -12.31 18.16 22.01
N ALA A 43 -11.55 18.02 23.11
CA ALA A 43 -11.70 16.89 24.02
C ALA A 43 -13.10 16.82 24.67
N GLU A 44 -13.65 17.93 25.16
CA GLU A 44 -15.00 17.95 25.73
C GLU A 44 -16.06 17.65 24.68
N ASN A 45 -15.96 18.25 23.49
CA ASN A 45 -16.87 17.97 22.39
C ASN A 45 -16.84 16.49 21.98
N ALA A 46 -15.65 15.86 22.01
CA ALA A 46 -15.52 14.43 21.73
C ALA A 46 -16.29 13.56 22.75
N ILE A 47 -16.25 13.92 24.04
CA ILE A 47 -17.03 13.24 25.09
C ILE A 47 -18.53 13.46 24.85
N ASP A 48 -18.98 14.68 24.51
CA ASP A 48 -20.37 14.98 24.22
C ASP A 48 -20.91 14.24 23.00
N LEU A 49 -20.05 13.93 22.01
CA LEU A 49 -20.34 13.07 20.87
C LEU A 49 -20.40 11.58 21.24
N GLY A 50 -20.04 11.21 22.48
CA GLY A 50 -20.14 9.86 23.01
C GLY A 50 -18.82 9.07 23.03
N ALA A 51 -17.66 9.73 22.89
CA ALA A 51 -16.39 9.08 23.09
C ALA A 51 -16.31 8.47 24.50
N LEU A 52 -15.78 7.25 24.60
CA LEU A 52 -15.55 6.56 25.87
C LEU A 52 -14.41 7.22 26.66
N ALA A 53 -13.40 7.68 25.94
CA ALA A 53 -12.24 8.37 26.50
C ALA A 53 -11.58 9.27 25.44
N VAL A 54 -10.82 10.25 25.91
CA VAL A 54 -9.98 11.11 25.07
C VAL A 54 -8.57 11.14 25.62
N VAL A 55 -7.57 11.04 24.74
CA VAL A 55 -6.15 11.14 25.09
C VAL A 55 -5.62 12.46 24.55
N VAL A 56 -5.04 13.29 25.41
CA VAL A 56 -4.54 14.64 25.09
C VAL A 56 -3.08 14.80 25.56
N GLU A 57 -2.30 15.63 24.90
CA GLU A 57 -0.95 16.00 25.32
C GLU A 57 -0.84 17.43 25.90
N ASN A 58 -1.95 18.14 25.94
CA ASN A 58 -2.04 19.40 26.68
C ASN A 58 -2.72 19.17 28.05
N LYS A 59 -1.94 19.35 29.13
CA LYS A 59 -2.38 19.06 30.50
C LYS A 59 -3.54 19.92 30.99
N GLU A 60 -3.76 21.09 30.40
CA GLU A 60 -4.86 21.98 30.77
C GLU A 60 -6.25 21.38 30.50
N PHE A 61 -6.32 20.44 29.53
CA PHE A 61 -7.54 19.72 29.19
C PHE A 61 -7.75 18.42 29.95
N GLU A 62 -6.83 18.03 30.85
CA GLU A 62 -7.01 16.80 31.64
C GLU A 62 -8.26 16.92 32.53
N ASN A 63 -9.19 15.94 32.38
CA ASN A 63 -10.36 15.80 33.21
C ASN A 63 -10.70 14.31 33.41
N LYS A 64 -10.19 13.73 34.51
CA LYS A 64 -10.35 12.30 34.79
C LYS A 64 -11.80 11.88 35.04
N GLU A 65 -12.65 12.79 35.55
CA GLU A 65 -14.06 12.53 35.79
C GLU A 65 -14.82 12.36 34.45
N LYS A 66 -14.36 13.05 33.40
CA LYS A 66 -14.89 12.95 32.05
C LYS A 66 -14.10 11.94 31.17
N ASN A 67 -13.19 11.15 31.73
CA ASN A 67 -12.29 10.26 30.98
C ASN A 67 -11.41 10.98 29.94
N ILE A 68 -10.98 12.21 30.21
CA ILE A 68 -9.97 12.92 29.42
C ILE A 68 -8.63 12.76 30.11
N PHE A 69 -7.69 12.07 29.46
CA PHE A 69 -6.43 11.66 30.04
C PHE A 69 -5.24 12.37 29.41
N TYR A 70 -4.44 13.00 30.23
CA TYR A 70 -3.19 13.60 29.82
C TYR A 70 -2.09 12.53 29.64
N VAL A 71 -1.33 12.65 28.54
CA VAL A 71 -0.08 11.93 28.27
C VAL A 71 0.97 12.93 27.80
N ARG A 72 2.26 12.56 27.87
CA ARG A 72 3.35 13.44 27.43
C ARG A 72 3.37 13.62 25.91
N SER A 73 3.09 12.57 25.18
CA SER A 73 3.00 12.51 23.70
C SER A 73 1.88 11.55 23.34
N THR A 74 0.92 12.01 22.56
CA THR A 74 -0.19 11.17 22.06
C THR A 74 0.33 10.10 21.11
N LEU A 75 1.37 10.41 20.31
CA LEU A 75 2.00 9.47 19.38
C LEU A 75 2.71 8.34 20.13
N ASP A 76 3.60 8.69 21.06
CA ASP A 76 4.34 7.67 21.82
C ASP A 76 3.37 6.76 22.59
N PHE A 77 2.34 7.36 23.18
CA PHE A 77 1.33 6.61 23.92
C PHE A 77 0.51 5.68 23.03
N LEU A 78 0.16 6.11 21.79
CA LEU A 78 -0.51 5.25 20.80
C LEU A 78 0.37 4.05 20.44
N GLN A 79 1.66 4.28 20.20
CA GLN A 79 2.63 3.23 19.88
C GLN A 79 2.84 2.27 21.07
N GLU A 80 3.03 2.78 22.28
CA GLU A 80 3.15 1.97 23.50
C GLU A 80 1.90 1.12 23.75
N LEU A 81 0.70 1.71 23.57
CA LEU A 81 -0.56 0.98 23.72
C LEU A 81 -0.68 -0.14 22.68
N SER A 82 -0.25 0.13 21.45
CA SER A 82 -0.28 -0.88 20.38
C SER A 82 0.71 -2.02 20.62
N ILE A 83 1.92 -1.73 21.11
CA ILE A 83 2.90 -2.74 21.51
C ILE A 83 2.36 -3.58 22.69
N HIS A 84 1.76 -2.91 23.68
CA HIS A 84 1.14 -3.61 24.80
C HIS A 84 0.03 -4.55 24.33
N HIS A 85 -0.86 -4.08 23.46
CA HIS A 85 -1.93 -4.90 22.87
C HIS A 85 -1.36 -6.05 22.04
N ARG A 86 -0.36 -5.79 21.17
CA ARG A 86 0.32 -6.83 20.39
C ARG A 86 0.89 -7.97 21.25
N ASN A 87 1.40 -7.63 22.44
CA ASN A 87 1.94 -8.62 23.38
C ASN A 87 0.87 -9.51 24.03
N GLN A 88 -0.41 -9.15 23.93
CA GLN A 88 -1.54 -9.97 24.40
C GLN A 88 -2.15 -10.84 23.28
N LEU A 89 -1.65 -10.73 22.05
CA LEU A 89 -2.19 -11.43 20.88
C LEU A 89 -1.32 -12.65 20.52
N ASP A 90 -1.93 -13.81 20.50
CA ASP A 90 -1.30 -15.09 20.10
C ASP A 90 -1.54 -15.44 18.62
N ILE A 91 -2.01 -14.49 17.81
CA ILE A 91 -2.26 -14.72 16.39
C ILE A 91 -1.01 -14.45 15.54
N PRO A 92 -0.84 -15.16 14.41
CA PRO A 92 0.23 -14.85 13.46
C PRO A 92 -0.01 -13.51 12.79
N ILE A 93 1.06 -12.72 12.68
CA ILE A 93 1.07 -11.44 11.96
C ILE A 93 2.01 -11.56 10.76
N ILE A 94 1.50 -11.23 9.58
CA ILE A 94 2.24 -11.15 8.33
C ILE A 94 2.59 -9.69 8.07
N GLY A 95 3.87 -9.35 8.14
CA GLY A 95 4.40 -8.03 7.81
C GLY A 95 4.74 -7.91 6.33
N LEU A 96 4.41 -6.79 5.72
CA LEU A 96 4.58 -6.58 4.29
C LEU A 96 5.17 -5.20 4.00
N THR A 97 6.27 -5.14 3.26
CA THR A 97 6.84 -3.90 2.73
C THR A 97 7.30 -4.07 1.28
N GLY A 98 7.92 -3.05 0.70
CA GLY A 98 8.47 -3.04 -0.64
C GLY A 98 8.28 -1.70 -1.34
N SER A 99 8.84 -1.55 -2.52
CA SER A 99 8.72 -0.32 -3.31
C SER A 99 7.35 -0.23 -3.98
N ASN A 100 6.93 -1.27 -4.69
CA ASN A 100 5.69 -1.34 -5.45
C ASN A 100 4.87 -2.58 -5.05
N GLY A 101 3.56 -2.56 -5.30
CA GLY A 101 2.69 -3.72 -5.12
C GLY A 101 2.26 -4.01 -3.68
N LYS A 102 2.72 -3.28 -2.66
CA LYS A 102 2.38 -3.51 -1.25
C LYS A 102 0.88 -3.66 -0.99
N THR A 103 0.11 -2.64 -1.33
CA THR A 103 -1.34 -2.62 -1.06
C THR A 103 -2.08 -3.70 -1.82
N THR A 104 -1.73 -3.91 -3.10
CA THR A 104 -2.30 -4.99 -3.91
C THR A 104 -1.99 -6.36 -3.30
N THR A 105 -0.73 -6.62 -2.95
CA THR A 105 -0.33 -7.88 -2.31
C THR A 105 -1.02 -8.08 -0.96
N LYS A 106 -1.11 -7.04 -0.14
CA LYS A 106 -1.85 -7.07 1.14
C LYS A 106 -3.32 -7.46 0.95
N GLU A 107 -3.99 -6.84 -0.01
CA GLU A 107 -5.40 -7.12 -0.30
C GLU A 107 -5.61 -8.53 -0.88
N LEU A 108 -4.69 -9.00 -1.74
CA LEU A 108 -4.72 -10.37 -2.25
C LEU A 108 -4.46 -11.39 -1.13
N ILE A 109 -3.47 -11.15 -0.25
CA ILE A 109 -3.21 -12.02 0.91
C ILE A 109 -4.44 -12.07 1.82
N HIS A 110 -5.04 -10.89 2.11
CA HIS A 110 -6.27 -10.82 2.89
C HIS A 110 -7.39 -11.63 2.23
N ALA A 111 -7.65 -11.44 0.93
CA ALA A 111 -8.70 -12.17 0.21
C ALA A 111 -8.49 -13.69 0.28
N VAL A 112 -7.27 -14.14 0.04
CA VAL A 112 -6.93 -15.58 0.08
C VAL A 112 -7.07 -16.15 1.49
N LEU A 113 -6.49 -15.50 2.50
CA LEU A 113 -6.54 -16.00 3.88
C LEU A 113 -7.95 -15.97 4.45
N SER A 114 -8.80 -15.05 4.00
CA SER A 114 -10.20 -14.93 4.43
C SER A 114 -11.10 -16.07 3.95
N GLU A 115 -10.64 -16.91 3.03
CA GLU A 115 -11.35 -18.15 2.68
C GLU A 115 -11.42 -19.16 3.85
N LYS A 116 -10.57 -19.00 4.85
CA LYS A 116 -10.48 -19.93 5.98
C LYS A 116 -10.44 -19.26 7.34
N TYR A 117 -9.89 -18.05 7.44
CA TYR A 117 -9.61 -17.37 8.70
C TYR A 117 -10.32 -16.03 8.78
N ASN A 118 -10.60 -15.56 10.00
CA ASN A 118 -10.99 -14.17 10.24
C ASN A 118 -9.76 -13.29 10.31
N VAL A 119 -9.50 -12.53 9.25
CA VAL A 119 -8.23 -11.82 9.03
C VAL A 119 -8.38 -10.32 9.21
N GLN A 120 -7.65 -9.74 10.17
CA GLN A 120 -7.47 -8.28 10.23
C GLN A 120 -6.38 -7.84 9.25
N TYR A 121 -6.55 -6.67 8.64
CA TYR A 121 -5.54 -6.15 7.72
C TYR A 121 -5.44 -4.62 7.75
N THR A 122 -4.34 -4.07 7.27
CA THR A 122 -4.15 -2.63 7.14
C THR A 122 -5.18 -2.04 6.18
N PHE A 123 -6.08 -1.21 6.70
CA PHE A 123 -7.07 -0.51 5.88
C PHE A 123 -6.43 0.66 5.11
N GLY A 124 -6.75 0.76 3.81
CA GLY A 124 -6.23 1.84 2.97
C GLY A 124 -4.71 1.92 2.98
N ASN A 125 -4.18 3.07 3.35
CA ASN A 125 -2.75 3.39 3.43
C ASN A 125 -2.26 3.63 4.87
N LEU A 126 -2.91 3.05 5.89
CA LEU A 126 -2.52 3.15 7.30
C LEU A 126 -1.25 2.34 7.59
N ASN A 127 -0.16 2.64 6.90
CA ASN A 127 1.06 1.86 6.85
C ASN A 127 2.30 2.55 7.45
N ASN A 128 2.11 3.71 8.10
CA ASN A 128 3.17 4.50 8.74
C ASN A 128 3.16 4.35 10.28
N HIS A 129 3.98 5.16 10.97
CA HIS A 129 4.16 5.18 12.41
C HIS A 129 2.90 5.54 13.24
N ILE A 130 1.81 5.97 12.60
CA ILE A 130 0.48 6.15 13.20
C ILE A 130 -0.47 5.03 12.74
N GLY A 131 -0.44 4.70 11.46
CA GLY A 131 -1.36 3.75 10.84
C GLY A 131 -1.15 2.30 11.28
N VAL A 132 0.11 1.87 11.43
CA VAL A 132 0.43 0.53 11.94
C VAL A 132 -0.05 0.34 13.37
N PRO A 133 0.22 1.25 14.34
CA PRO A 133 -0.41 1.21 15.65
C PRO A 133 -1.94 1.10 15.61
N LEU A 134 -2.60 1.92 14.81
CA LEU A 134 -4.06 1.88 14.68
C LEU A 134 -4.56 0.53 14.13
N THR A 135 -3.83 -0.05 13.19
CA THR A 135 -4.15 -1.38 12.65
C THR A 135 -3.98 -2.47 13.71
N ILE A 136 -2.89 -2.45 14.49
CA ILE A 136 -2.69 -3.40 15.61
C ILE A 136 -3.81 -3.26 16.65
N LEU A 137 -4.15 -2.03 17.05
CA LEU A 137 -5.20 -1.75 18.03
C LEU A 137 -6.62 -2.07 17.51
N SER A 138 -6.79 -2.29 16.21
CA SER A 138 -8.06 -2.74 15.63
C SER A 138 -8.23 -4.27 15.63
N ILE A 139 -7.19 -5.03 15.99
CA ILE A 139 -7.27 -6.48 16.14
C ILE A 139 -8.16 -6.80 17.35
N LYS A 140 -9.16 -7.65 17.15
CA LYS A 140 -10.13 -8.08 18.16
C LYS A 140 -9.96 -9.57 18.45
N PRO A 141 -10.52 -10.10 19.56
CA PRO A 141 -10.37 -11.49 19.95
C PRO A 141 -10.89 -12.52 18.91
N GLU A 142 -11.79 -12.12 18.02
CA GLU A 142 -12.31 -12.96 16.95
C GLU A 142 -11.37 -13.10 15.75
N HIS A 143 -10.34 -12.23 15.62
CA HIS A 143 -9.39 -12.33 14.54
C HIS A 143 -8.38 -13.46 14.81
N GLU A 144 -8.12 -14.24 13.78
CA GLU A 144 -7.23 -15.40 13.84
C GLU A 144 -5.86 -15.11 13.20
N MET A 145 -5.78 -14.07 12.38
CA MET A 145 -4.55 -13.62 11.70
C MET A 145 -4.59 -12.12 11.44
N ALA A 146 -3.43 -11.52 11.16
CA ALA A 146 -3.37 -10.14 10.68
C ALA A 146 -2.33 -9.94 9.57
N VAL A 147 -2.64 -9.03 8.63
CA VAL A 147 -1.75 -8.61 7.53
C VAL A 147 -1.45 -7.13 7.67
N ILE A 148 -0.21 -6.80 7.97
CA ILE A 148 0.24 -5.44 8.29
C ILE A 148 1.14 -4.90 7.19
N GLU A 149 0.61 -3.94 6.42
CA GLU A 149 1.39 -3.19 5.45
C GLU A 149 2.27 -2.16 6.17
N MET A 150 3.56 -2.12 5.83
CA MET A 150 4.57 -1.22 6.38
C MET A 150 5.19 -0.38 5.27
N GLY A 151 4.88 0.91 5.28
CA GLY A 151 5.43 1.91 4.37
C GLY A 151 6.60 2.65 5.00
N ALA A 152 7.55 3.06 4.17
CA ALA A 152 8.68 3.89 4.60
C ALA A 152 9.17 4.78 3.47
N ASN A 153 9.59 5.99 3.84
CA ASN A 153 10.26 6.97 2.99
C ASN A 153 11.74 7.13 3.38
N HIS A 154 12.12 6.71 4.58
CA HIS A 154 13.48 6.81 5.13
C HIS A 154 13.92 5.47 5.73
N GLN A 155 15.24 5.31 5.90
CA GLN A 155 15.79 4.21 6.68
C GLN A 155 15.33 4.32 8.14
N LYS A 156 15.28 3.17 8.84
CA LYS A 156 14.84 3.00 10.22
C LYS A 156 13.32 3.10 10.45
N GLU A 157 12.54 3.43 9.45
CA GLU A 157 11.08 3.45 9.59
C GLU A 157 10.49 2.04 9.60
N ILE A 158 10.95 1.12 8.73
CA ILE A 158 10.49 -0.28 8.76
C ILE A 158 10.94 -0.98 10.04
N GLU A 159 12.15 -0.71 10.53
CA GLU A 159 12.62 -1.23 11.81
C GLU A 159 11.67 -0.82 12.95
N LEU A 160 11.30 0.46 13.04
CA LEU A 160 10.32 0.95 14.01
C LEU A 160 8.97 0.23 13.87
N LEU A 161 8.44 0.13 12.65
CA LEU A 161 7.14 -0.52 12.42
C LEU A 161 7.18 -2.01 12.78
N CYS A 162 8.31 -2.68 12.58
CA CYS A 162 8.52 -4.06 13.02
C CYS A 162 8.53 -4.19 14.54
N THR A 163 9.09 -3.23 15.30
CA THR A 163 9.04 -3.26 16.77
C THR A 163 7.61 -3.14 17.29
N ILE A 164 6.75 -2.43 16.57
CA ILE A 164 5.33 -2.25 16.90
C ILE A 164 4.50 -3.47 16.50
N ALA A 165 4.58 -3.88 15.23
CA ALA A 165 3.75 -4.96 14.67
C ALA A 165 4.23 -6.36 15.12
N ARG A 166 5.53 -6.54 15.38
CA ARG A 166 6.16 -7.81 15.77
C ARG A 166 5.71 -8.96 14.85
N PRO A 167 5.99 -8.88 13.52
CA PRO A 167 5.51 -9.86 12.57
C PRO A 167 6.17 -11.24 12.79
N ASN A 168 5.39 -12.31 12.57
CA ASN A 168 5.84 -13.69 12.58
C ASN A 168 6.24 -14.19 11.19
N TYR A 169 5.69 -13.56 10.16
CA TYR A 169 5.97 -13.78 8.75
C TYR A 169 6.23 -12.44 8.08
N GLY A 170 7.07 -12.40 7.07
CA GLY A 170 7.26 -11.16 6.35
C GLY A 170 7.68 -11.33 4.91
N TYR A 171 7.25 -10.38 4.08
CA TYR A 171 7.51 -10.34 2.66
C TYR A 171 7.90 -8.94 2.20
N ILE A 172 8.93 -8.85 1.36
CA ILE A 172 9.28 -7.64 0.63
C ILE A 172 8.86 -7.84 -0.82
N THR A 173 7.88 -7.06 -1.28
CA THR A 173 7.30 -7.26 -2.64
C THR A 173 8.32 -7.10 -3.75
N ASN A 174 9.15 -6.07 -3.67
CA ASN A 174 10.27 -5.81 -4.58
C ASN A 174 11.12 -4.65 -4.07
N PHE A 175 12.30 -4.48 -4.69
CA PHE A 175 13.18 -3.33 -4.56
C PHE A 175 13.16 -2.53 -5.85
N GLY A 176 12.51 -1.36 -5.84
CA GLY A 176 12.37 -0.48 -6.98
C GLY A 176 12.77 0.96 -6.66
N LYS A 177 12.93 1.79 -7.66
CA LYS A 177 13.26 3.22 -7.53
C LYS A 177 12.05 4.01 -6.99
N ALA A 178 11.81 3.95 -5.69
CA ALA A 178 10.75 4.66 -4.99
C ALA A 178 11.32 5.43 -3.80
N HIS A 179 10.83 6.65 -3.54
CA HIS A 179 11.25 7.52 -2.42
C HIS A 179 12.78 7.74 -2.39
N LEU A 180 13.41 7.89 -3.57
CA LEU A 180 14.87 7.97 -3.71
C LEU A 180 15.48 9.10 -2.87
N GLU A 181 14.78 10.23 -2.79
CA GLU A 181 15.22 11.40 -2.00
C GLU A 181 15.35 11.03 -0.51
N GLY A 182 14.31 10.48 0.09
CA GLY A 182 14.29 10.16 1.52
C GLY A 182 15.22 9.00 1.91
N PHE A 183 15.40 8.02 1.02
CA PHE A 183 16.33 6.91 1.25
C PHE A 183 17.79 7.24 0.92
N GLY A 184 18.07 8.33 0.20
CA GLY A 184 19.42 8.65 -0.26
C GLY A 184 19.89 7.77 -1.43
N GLY A 185 18.97 7.41 -2.35
CA GLY A 185 19.25 6.61 -3.54
C GLY A 185 18.81 5.14 -3.42
N PHE A 186 19.07 4.36 -4.48
CA PHE A 186 18.58 2.98 -4.61
C PHE A 186 19.15 2.02 -3.55
N GLU A 187 20.44 2.15 -3.22
CA GLU A 187 21.06 1.36 -2.14
C GLU A 187 20.40 1.62 -0.78
N GLY A 188 20.00 2.88 -0.53
CA GLY A 188 19.23 3.24 0.66
C GLY A 188 17.85 2.58 0.69
N VAL A 189 17.17 2.45 -0.47
CA VAL A 189 15.90 1.71 -0.58
C VAL A 189 16.10 0.24 -0.22
N ILE A 190 17.14 -0.40 -0.77
CA ILE A 190 17.46 -1.81 -0.45
C ILE A 190 17.68 -1.95 1.06
N LYS A 191 18.51 -1.10 1.65
CA LYS A 191 18.81 -1.16 3.09
C LYS A 191 17.55 -0.96 3.93
N GLY A 192 16.77 0.10 3.66
CA GLY A 192 15.58 0.41 4.47
C GLY A 192 14.48 -0.65 4.34
N LYS A 193 14.23 -1.21 3.15
CA LYS A 193 13.24 -2.30 3.01
C LYS A 193 13.73 -3.61 3.64
N SER A 194 15.04 -3.89 3.58
CA SER A 194 15.63 -5.08 4.21
C SER A 194 15.51 -5.10 5.73
N GLU A 195 15.23 -3.98 6.39
CA GLU A 195 14.98 -3.92 7.84
C GLU A 195 13.89 -4.91 8.29
N LEU A 196 12.90 -5.22 7.43
CA LEU A 196 11.91 -6.26 7.71
C LEU A 196 12.57 -7.65 7.82
N TYR A 197 13.43 -8.02 6.85
CA TYR A 197 14.13 -9.30 6.91
C TYR A 197 15.12 -9.36 8.07
N ASP A 198 15.79 -8.25 8.38
CA ASP A 198 16.71 -8.18 9.52
C ASP A 198 15.97 -8.40 10.84
N TYR A 199 14.79 -7.78 11.00
CA TYR A 199 13.94 -8.01 12.17
C TYR A 199 13.54 -9.49 12.28
N LEU A 200 13.01 -10.08 11.19
CA LEU A 200 12.56 -11.47 11.19
C LEU A 200 13.69 -12.45 11.50
N LYS A 201 14.86 -12.24 10.91
CA LYS A 201 16.06 -13.06 11.19
C LYS A 201 16.46 -12.96 12.67
N ASN A 202 16.51 -11.76 13.22
CA ASN A 202 16.87 -11.55 14.62
C ASN A 202 15.86 -12.17 15.59
N ALA A 203 14.57 -12.21 15.20
CA ALA A 203 13.50 -12.79 16.00
C ALA A 203 13.24 -14.29 15.68
N SER A 204 14.06 -14.92 14.81
CA SER A 204 13.88 -16.30 14.34
C SER A 204 12.49 -16.58 13.75
N GLN A 205 11.96 -15.60 13.00
CA GLN A 205 10.66 -15.65 12.36
C GLN A 205 10.77 -15.99 10.86
N THR A 206 9.67 -16.33 10.21
CA THR A 206 9.64 -16.83 8.84
C THR A 206 9.70 -15.70 7.80
N VAL A 207 10.56 -15.81 6.80
CA VAL A 207 10.58 -14.93 5.63
C VAL A 207 9.91 -15.61 4.43
N LEU A 208 9.10 -14.87 3.69
CA LEU A 208 8.63 -15.26 2.36
C LEU A 208 9.54 -14.59 1.32
N ILE A 209 10.02 -15.32 0.34
CA ILE A 209 10.89 -14.80 -0.72
C ILE A 209 10.45 -15.24 -2.11
N ASN A 210 10.63 -14.35 -3.05
CA ASN A 210 10.60 -14.66 -4.48
C ASN A 210 12.02 -15.02 -4.93
N GLU A 211 12.29 -16.27 -5.28
CA GLU A 211 13.61 -16.72 -5.71
C GLU A 211 14.04 -16.19 -7.09
N ASN A 212 13.13 -15.54 -7.82
CA ASN A 212 13.47 -14.79 -9.03
C ASN A 212 13.99 -13.37 -8.73
N ASP A 213 13.88 -12.89 -7.48
CA ASP A 213 14.46 -11.62 -7.05
C ASP A 213 15.85 -11.84 -6.43
N PRO A 214 16.93 -11.45 -7.15
CA PRO A 214 18.29 -11.71 -6.68
C PRO A 214 18.63 -11.01 -5.36
N ILE A 215 18.00 -9.86 -5.08
CA ILE A 215 18.23 -9.12 -3.82
C ILE A 215 17.59 -9.87 -2.65
N GLN A 216 16.35 -10.39 -2.81
CA GLN A 216 15.72 -11.20 -1.78
C GLN A 216 16.52 -12.47 -1.48
N VAL A 217 17.02 -13.15 -2.52
CA VAL A 217 17.88 -14.33 -2.38
C VAL A 217 19.16 -13.99 -1.63
N GLU A 218 19.88 -12.93 -2.02
CA GLU A 218 21.10 -12.48 -1.34
C GLU A 218 20.85 -12.16 0.13
N LYS A 219 19.79 -11.38 0.44
CA LYS A 219 19.49 -10.96 1.82
C LYS A 219 19.08 -12.11 2.75
N THR A 220 18.69 -13.26 2.19
CA THR A 220 18.17 -14.41 2.95
C THR A 220 18.94 -15.71 2.69
N GLN A 221 20.13 -15.64 2.06
CA GLN A 221 20.88 -16.79 1.56
C GLN A 221 21.05 -17.92 2.61
N ASP A 222 21.51 -17.59 3.80
CA ASP A 222 21.86 -18.56 4.87
C ASP A 222 20.81 -18.60 5.99
N TYR A 223 19.58 -18.15 5.69
CA TYR A 223 18.52 -18.05 6.69
C TYR A 223 17.43 -19.11 6.52
N THR A 224 17.01 -19.66 7.65
CA THR A 224 15.78 -20.45 7.84
C THR A 224 15.15 -20.06 9.18
N PRO A 225 13.81 -20.06 9.33
CA PRO A 225 12.80 -20.60 8.39
C PRO A 225 12.45 -19.63 7.26
N LYS A 226 12.25 -20.17 6.07
CA LYS A 226 11.76 -19.42 4.90
C LYS A 226 10.73 -20.22 4.10
N ILE A 227 9.85 -19.48 3.44
CA ILE A 227 8.89 -19.95 2.43
C ILE A 227 9.36 -19.38 1.10
N THR A 228 9.42 -20.20 0.07
CA THR A 228 9.96 -19.80 -1.24
C THR A 228 8.94 -19.98 -2.35
N PHE A 229 8.99 -19.07 -3.34
CA PHE A 229 8.26 -19.22 -4.60
C PHE A 229 9.05 -18.64 -5.77
N GLY A 230 8.65 -18.96 -7.00
CA GLY A 230 9.15 -18.35 -8.24
C GLY A 230 9.94 -19.28 -9.13
N LYS A 231 10.75 -20.20 -8.61
CA LYS A 231 11.48 -21.21 -9.38
C LYS A 231 10.81 -22.58 -9.27
N THR A 232 11.14 -23.46 -10.19
CA THR A 232 10.57 -24.83 -10.24
C THR A 232 10.93 -25.69 -9.03
N ASP A 233 11.98 -25.35 -8.32
CA ASP A 233 12.48 -26.01 -7.11
C ASP A 233 12.13 -25.24 -5.81
N SER A 234 11.39 -24.14 -5.92
CA SER A 234 10.81 -23.45 -4.76
C SER A 234 9.73 -24.29 -4.08
N ASP A 235 9.38 -23.96 -2.81
CA ASP A 235 8.26 -24.60 -2.11
C ASP A 235 6.95 -24.51 -2.90
N TYR A 236 6.76 -23.38 -3.61
CA TYR A 236 5.59 -23.13 -4.47
C TYR A 236 6.04 -22.60 -5.83
N TYR A 237 5.62 -23.28 -6.88
CA TYR A 237 5.85 -22.86 -8.26
C TYR A 237 4.54 -22.63 -8.99
N PHE A 238 4.45 -21.50 -9.67
CA PHE A 238 3.30 -21.11 -10.48
C PHE A 238 3.77 -20.68 -11.87
N GLU A 239 2.95 -20.97 -12.87
CA GLU A 239 3.15 -20.48 -14.23
C GLU A 239 2.26 -19.27 -14.49
N ALA A 240 2.81 -18.23 -15.14
CA ALA A 240 2.06 -17.05 -15.54
C ALA A 240 1.25 -17.34 -16.80
N PHE A 241 0.03 -16.81 -16.85
CA PHE A 241 -0.73 -16.69 -18.09
C PHE A 241 -1.50 -15.37 -18.11
N SER A 242 -1.91 -14.95 -19.31
CA SER A 242 -2.71 -13.75 -19.50
C SER A 242 -3.88 -14.05 -20.40
N GLU A 243 -5.04 -13.47 -20.08
CA GLU A 243 -6.25 -13.57 -20.90
C GLU A 243 -6.99 -12.23 -20.84
N ASN A 244 -7.34 -11.66 -22.00
CA ASN A 244 -8.04 -10.37 -22.11
C ASN A 244 -7.37 -9.22 -21.33
N ASN A 245 -6.03 -9.15 -21.36
CA ASN A 245 -5.18 -8.21 -20.62
C ASN A 245 -5.15 -8.40 -19.09
N PHE A 246 -5.81 -9.40 -18.55
CA PHE A 246 -5.73 -9.77 -17.16
C PHE A 246 -4.66 -10.84 -16.93
N VAL A 247 -3.97 -10.75 -15.80
CA VAL A 247 -2.94 -11.70 -15.41
C VAL A 247 -3.52 -12.79 -14.50
N GLY A 248 -3.10 -14.01 -14.72
CA GLY A 248 -3.44 -15.15 -13.90
C GLY A 248 -2.23 -15.98 -13.52
N LEU A 249 -2.42 -16.91 -12.62
CA LEU A 249 -1.45 -17.93 -12.26
C LEU A 249 -2.03 -19.34 -12.46
N GLN A 250 -1.18 -20.26 -12.83
CA GLN A 250 -1.49 -21.68 -12.95
C GLN A 250 -0.67 -22.47 -11.93
N TYR A 251 -1.34 -23.32 -11.19
CA TYR A 251 -0.73 -24.30 -10.29
C TYR A 251 -1.19 -25.69 -10.70
N GLN A 252 -0.24 -26.52 -11.20
CA GLN A 252 -0.55 -27.80 -11.81
C GLN A 252 -1.60 -27.63 -12.95
N ASP A 253 -2.73 -28.32 -12.89
CA ASP A 253 -3.80 -28.25 -13.88
C ASP A 253 -4.85 -27.17 -13.59
N GLN A 254 -4.72 -26.43 -12.50
CA GLN A 254 -5.70 -25.42 -12.07
C GLN A 254 -5.22 -24.00 -12.40
N LYS A 255 -6.14 -23.17 -12.88
CA LYS A 255 -5.87 -21.78 -13.29
C LYS A 255 -6.72 -20.81 -12.51
N ALA A 256 -6.12 -19.70 -12.05
CA ALA A 256 -6.80 -18.58 -11.43
C ALA A 256 -6.54 -17.32 -12.27
N LEU A 257 -7.57 -16.74 -12.89
CA LEU A 257 -7.49 -15.49 -13.64
C LEU A 257 -7.95 -14.34 -12.76
N SER A 258 -7.05 -13.42 -12.45
CA SER A 258 -7.40 -12.24 -11.66
C SER A 258 -8.03 -11.13 -12.51
N LYS A 259 -8.55 -10.08 -11.87
CA LYS A 259 -8.99 -8.84 -12.53
C LYS A 259 -7.91 -7.75 -12.49
N LEU A 260 -6.67 -8.15 -12.31
CA LEU A 260 -5.51 -7.26 -12.35
C LEU A 260 -4.86 -7.30 -13.72
N THR A 261 -4.43 -6.16 -14.22
CA THR A 261 -3.64 -6.06 -15.44
C THR A 261 -2.16 -5.94 -15.10
N GLY A 262 -1.30 -6.44 -15.98
CA GLY A 262 0.15 -6.31 -15.88
C GLY A 262 0.84 -7.51 -15.25
N GLU A 263 1.84 -8.01 -15.98
CA GLU A 263 2.65 -9.17 -15.56
C GLU A 263 3.34 -8.95 -14.20
N TYR A 264 3.63 -7.69 -13.84
CA TYR A 264 4.15 -7.36 -12.51
C TYR A 264 3.20 -7.73 -11.35
N ASN A 265 1.90 -7.90 -11.61
CA ASN A 265 0.95 -8.40 -10.62
C ASN A 265 1.00 -9.93 -10.47
N PHE A 266 1.61 -10.67 -11.38
CA PHE A 266 1.81 -12.11 -11.22
C PHE A 266 2.57 -12.45 -9.93
N THR A 267 3.65 -11.70 -9.64
CA THR A 267 4.40 -11.88 -8.38
C THR A 267 3.54 -11.62 -7.14
N ASN A 268 2.63 -10.63 -7.20
CA ASN A 268 1.71 -10.33 -6.11
C ASN A 268 0.71 -11.48 -5.89
N LEU A 269 0.19 -12.08 -6.99
CA LEU A 269 -0.67 -13.26 -6.94
C LEU A 269 0.07 -14.47 -6.35
N CYS A 270 1.30 -14.72 -6.80
CA CYS A 270 2.14 -15.83 -6.31
C CYS A 270 2.40 -15.71 -4.79
N ALA A 271 2.73 -14.53 -4.30
CA ALA A 271 2.94 -14.31 -2.87
C ALA A 271 1.69 -14.61 -2.04
N ALA A 272 0.51 -14.17 -2.51
CA ALA A 272 -0.76 -14.45 -1.85
C ALA A 272 -1.11 -15.94 -1.88
N ALA A 273 -0.95 -16.60 -3.04
CA ALA A 273 -1.21 -18.03 -3.19
C ALA A 273 -0.25 -18.87 -2.33
N SER A 274 1.04 -18.53 -2.30
CA SER A 274 2.04 -19.23 -1.48
C SER A 274 1.71 -19.17 0.02
N LEU A 275 1.32 -17.99 0.53
CA LEU A 275 0.87 -17.87 1.92
C LEU A 275 -0.44 -18.63 2.16
N GLY A 276 -1.40 -18.58 1.24
CA GLY A 276 -2.63 -19.35 1.35
C GLY A 276 -2.36 -20.85 1.49
N MET A 277 -1.54 -21.41 0.61
CA MET A 277 -1.14 -22.82 0.65
C MET A 277 -0.35 -23.16 1.92
N HIS A 278 0.56 -22.28 2.35
CA HIS A 278 1.31 -22.47 3.59
C HIS A 278 0.40 -22.57 4.81
N PHE A 279 -0.68 -21.77 4.86
CA PHE A 279 -1.69 -21.82 5.94
C PHE A 279 -2.79 -22.85 5.68
N GLY A 280 -2.61 -23.75 4.72
CA GLY A 280 -3.47 -24.89 4.49
C GLY A 280 -4.83 -24.52 3.87
N ILE A 281 -4.86 -23.55 2.99
CA ILE A 281 -5.99 -23.24 2.11
C ILE A 281 -5.76 -23.98 0.80
N ASP A 282 -6.74 -24.74 0.34
CA ASP A 282 -6.60 -25.47 -0.91
C ASP A 282 -6.64 -24.53 -2.13
N PHE A 283 -6.03 -24.96 -3.23
CA PHE A 283 -5.86 -24.08 -4.39
C PHE A 283 -7.19 -23.65 -5.01
N LYS A 284 -8.24 -24.42 -4.89
CA LYS A 284 -9.57 -24.08 -5.42
C LYS A 284 -10.19 -22.89 -4.66
N GLN A 285 -9.99 -22.82 -3.35
CA GLN A 285 -10.37 -21.66 -2.54
C GLN A 285 -9.51 -20.45 -2.89
N ILE A 286 -8.19 -20.64 -3.04
CA ILE A 286 -7.26 -19.58 -3.50
C ILE A 286 -7.70 -19.05 -4.87
N GLN A 287 -8.03 -19.92 -5.81
CA GLN A 287 -8.56 -19.54 -7.12
C GLN A 287 -9.80 -18.65 -6.97
N SER A 288 -10.80 -19.10 -6.18
CA SER A 288 -12.02 -18.32 -5.94
C SER A 288 -11.73 -16.92 -5.39
N ALA A 289 -10.83 -16.80 -4.41
CA ALA A 289 -10.44 -15.54 -3.82
C ALA A 289 -9.77 -14.61 -4.83
N LEU A 290 -8.82 -15.12 -5.61
CA LEU A 290 -8.08 -14.33 -6.61
C LEU A 290 -8.97 -13.85 -7.77
N GLU A 291 -9.90 -14.69 -8.23
CA GLU A 291 -10.86 -14.37 -9.30
C GLU A 291 -11.95 -13.38 -8.84
N SER A 292 -12.33 -13.43 -7.57
CA SER A 292 -13.34 -12.52 -7.00
C SER A 292 -12.77 -11.14 -6.68
N TYR A 293 -11.48 -11.05 -6.35
CA TYR A 293 -10.83 -9.79 -5.98
C TYR A 293 -10.95 -8.76 -7.09
N THR A 294 -11.45 -7.57 -6.75
CA THR A 294 -11.59 -6.44 -7.67
C THR A 294 -10.87 -5.23 -7.09
N PRO A 295 -9.83 -4.68 -7.76
CA PRO A 295 -9.16 -3.48 -7.30
C PRO A 295 -10.10 -2.28 -7.35
N THR A 296 -10.20 -1.52 -6.25
CA THR A 296 -11.07 -0.34 -6.13
C THR A 296 -10.29 0.93 -5.75
N ASN A 297 -8.97 0.84 -5.70
CA ASN A 297 -8.09 1.83 -5.10
C ASN A 297 -7.19 2.54 -6.14
N MET A 298 -7.60 2.57 -7.40
CA MET A 298 -6.85 3.19 -8.52
C MET A 298 -5.42 2.62 -8.67
N ARG A 299 -5.28 1.29 -8.47
CA ARG A 299 -4.03 0.54 -8.68
C ARG A 299 -4.27 -0.55 -9.71
N SER A 300 -3.81 -0.35 -10.92
CA SER A 300 -4.07 -1.25 -12.07
C SER A 300 -5.56 -1.58 -12.25
N GLN A 301 -6.43 -0.65 -11.86
CA GLN A 301 -7.88 -0.82 -11.93
C GLN A 301 -8.36 -0.61 -13.37
N VAL A 302 -9.03 -1.60 -13.94
CA VAL A 302 -9.62 -1.51 -15.28
C VAL A 302 -11.10 -1.13 -15.15
N VAL A 303 -11.49 -0.05 -15.82
CA VAL A 303 -12.87 0.47 -15.84
C VAL A 303 -13.33 0.63 -17.29
N LYS A 304 -14.53 0.17 -17.59
CA LYS A 304 -15.21 0.49 -18.83
C LYS A 304 -16.00 1.78 -18.66
N LYS A 305 -15.79 2.74 -19.56
CA LYS A 305 -16.53 3.98 -19.63
C LYS A 305 -16.93 4.22 -21.07
N ASP A 306 -18.23 4.18 -21.35
CA ASP A 306 -18.78 4.19 -22.71
C ASP A 306 -18.14 3.08 -23.57
N ASP A 307 -17.52 3.44 -24.69
CA ASP A 307 -16.79 2.54 -25.60
C ASP A 307 -15.30 2.39 -25.26
N LYS A 308 -14.82 3.03 -24.18
CA LYS A 308 -13.41 3.08 -23.78
C LYS A 308 -13.08 2.14 -22.64
N THR A 309 -11.83 1.68 -22.65
CA THR A 309 -11.21 0.98 -21.51
C THR A 309 -10.22 1.91 -20.84
N LEU A 310 -10.49 2.26 -19.58
CA LEU A 310 -9.59 3.07 -18.76
C LEU A 310 -8.79 2.15 -17.82
N VAL A 311 -7.46 2.29 -17.82
CA VAL A 311 -6.58 1.68 -16.84
C VAL A 311 -6.17 2.76 -15.86
N LEU A 312 -6.72 2.69 -14.64
CA LEU A 312 -6.51 3.67 -13.58
C LEU A 312 -5.38 3.21 -12.65
N ASP A 313 -4.29 3.95 -12.66
CA ASP A 313 -3.11 3.70 -11.81
C ASP A 313 -2.60 5.03 -11.23
N THR A 314 -3.53 5.83 -10.67
CA THR A 314 -3.31 7.21 -10.23
C THR A 314 -3.04 7.34 -8.73
N TYR A 315 -2.91 6.22 -8.02
CA TYR A 315 -2.64 6.27 -6.58
C TYR A 315 -1.22 6.77 -6.28
N ASN A 316 -0.21 6.26 -6.97
CA ASN A 316 1.18 6.72 -6.88
C ASN A 316 1.98 6.33 -8.12
N ALA A 317 3.07 7.06 -8.40
CA ALA A 317 3.97 6.77 -9.49
C ALA A 317 5.43 6.95 -9.06
N ASN A 318 6.28 6.05 -9.55
CA ASN A 318 7.74 6.15 -9.49
C ASN A 318 8.32 5.54 -10.79
N PRO A 319 9.61 5.74 -11.10
CA PRO A 319 10.19 5.27 -12.36
C PRO A 319 9.95 3.79 -12.65
N SER A 320 10.12 2.93 -11.66
CA SER A 320 9.92 1.46 -11.82
C SER A 320 8.47 1.12 -12.13
N SER A 321 7.52 1.67 -11.39
CA SER A 321 6.09 1.39 -11.61
C SER A 321 5.56 2.03 -12.88
N MET A 322 6.07 3.20 -13.28
CA MET A 322 5.71 3.86 -14.53
C MET A 322 6.15 3.01 -15.72
N SER A 323 7.44 2.60 -15.74
CA SER A 323 7.99 1.74 -16.78
C SER A 323 7.21 0.43 -16.90
N ALA A 324 6.95 -0.26 -15.80
CA ALA A 324 6.19 -1.52 -15.80
C ALA A 324 4.77 -1.34 -16.36
N SER A 325 4.09 -0.25 -15.99
CA SER A 325 2.74 0.07 -16.47
C SER A 325 2.72 0.36 -17.96
N LEU A 326 3.70 1.11 -18.49
CA LEU A 326 3.82 1.41 -19.92
C LEU A 326 4.08 0.15 -20.76
N HIS A 327 5.02 -0.71 -20.34
CA HIS A 327 5.29 -1.99 -21.02
C HIS A 327 4.08 -2.91 -21.02
N ASN A 328 3.30 -2.93 -19.96
CA ASN A 328 2.06 -3.68 -19.96
C ASN A 328 1.01 -3.05 -20.90
N PHE A 329 0.80 -1.74 -20.80
CA PHE A 329 -0.27 -1.09 -21.54
C PHE A 329 -0.07 -1.10 -23.05
N VAL A 330 1.18 -1.14 -23.53
CA VAL A 330 1.46 -1.25 -24.97
C VAL A 330 0.94 -2.55 -25.57
N THR A 331 0.80 -3.63 -24.78
CA THR A 331 0.31 -4.95 -25.24
C THR A 331 -1.21 -4.99 -25.48
N PHE A 332 -1.96 -3.99 -25.03
CA PHE A 332 -3.41 -3.93 -25.29
C PHE A 332 -3.68 -3.80 -26.78
N GLU A 333 -4.72 -4.45 -27.26
CA GLU A 333 -5.16 -4.32 -28.64
C GLU A 333 -5.86 -2.98 -28.88
N GLY A 334 -5.88 -2.48 -30.12
CA GLY A 334 -6.53 -1.23 -30.52
C GLY A 334 -5.69 0.02 -30.24
N SER A 335 -6.31 1.18 -30.43
CA SER A 335 -5.67 2.49 -30.23
C SER A 335 -5.45 2.79 -28.75
N LYS A 336 -4.32 3.45 -28.43
CA LYS A 336 -3.85 3.66 -27.07
C LYS A 336 -3.38 5.08 -26.83
N THR A 337 -3.97 5.76 -25.84
CA THR A 337 -3.48 7.03 -25.29
C THR A 337 -2.95 6.81 -23.87
N ILE A 338 -1.81 7.40 -23.56
CA ILE A 338 -1.33 7.47 -22.20
C ILE A 338 -1.44 8.90 -21.67
N VAL A 339 -1.94 9.03 -20.44
CA VAL A 339 -1.98 10.27 -19.67
C VAL A 339 -1.11 10.05 -18.43
N ILE A 340 0.12 10.55 -18.48
CA ILE A 340 1.10 10.33 -17.42
C ILE A 340 1.41 11.62 -16.70
N GLY A 341 1.37 11.59 -15.37
CA GLY A 341 1.67 12.74 -14.51
C GLY A 341 2.96 12.59 -13.73
N ASP A 342 3.40 13.69 -13.14
CA ASP A 342 4.69 13.76 -12.43
C ASP A 342 4.86 12.63 -11.41
N MET A 343 6.11 12.17 -11.33
CA MET A 343 6.62 11.29 -10.30
C MET A 343 7.27 12.12 -9.21
N LEU A 344 6.69 12.12 -8.01
CA LEU A 344 7.19 12.89 -6.87
C LEU A 344 8.26 12.13 -6.08
N GLU A 345 8.94 12.80 -5.17
CA GLU A 345 9.92 12.24 -4.22
C GLU A 345 11.16 11.63 -4.88
N LEU A 346 11.59 12.18 -6.01
CA LEU A 346 12.79 11.76 -6.75
C LEU A 346 14.03 12.60 -6.46
N GLY A 347 13.88 13.75 -5.79
CA GLY A 347 14.98 14.67 -5.50
C GLY A 347 15.73 15.10 -6.77
N ASP A 348 17.05 15.05 -6.73
CA ASP A 348 17.93 15.48 -7.84
C ASP A 348 17.81 14.59 -9.10
N GLU A 349 17.31 13.36 -8.97
CA GLU A 349 17.09 12.45 -10.11
C GLU A 349 15.81 12.77 -10.90
N SER A 350 14.98 13.73 -10.44
CA SER A 350 13.65 13.99 -10.98
C SER A 350 13.68 14.28 -12.49
N GLU A 351 14.47 15.23 -12.95
CA GLU A 351 14.53 15.62 -14.37
C GLU A 351 14.91 14.42 -15.25
N LYS A 352 15.97 13.72 -14.87
CA LYS A 352 16.50 12.57 -15.60
C LYS A 352 15.47 11.42 -15.69
N GLU A 353 14.79 11.10 -14.60
CA GLU A 353 13.81 10.02 -14.59
C GLU A 353 12.55 10.40 -15.39
N HIS A 354 12.11 11.66 -15.37
CA HIS A 354 11.02 12.11 -16.26
C HIS A 354 11.41 12.07 -17.73
N GLN A 355 12.66 12.45 -18.09
CA GLN A 355 13.18 12.30 -19.46
C GLN A 355 13.22 10.82 -19.88
N ASN A 356 13.68 9.92 -19.01
CA ASN A 356 13.73 8.48 -19.28
C ASN A 356 12.35 7.90 -19.56
N ILE A 357 11.35 8.26 -18.75
CA ILE A 357 9.96 7.80 -18.94
C ILE A 357 9.35 8.36 -20.21
N LEU A 358 9.55 9.63 -20.53
CA LEU A 358 9.06 10.24 -21.75
C LEU A 358 9.68 9.55 -22.99
N LYS A 359 10.99 9.31 -22.95
CA LYS A 359 11.70 8.59 -24.00
C LYS A 359 11.14 7.17 -24.18
N LEU A 360 10.97 6.43 -23.09
CA LEU A 360 10.37 5.10 -23.11
C LEU A 360 8.97 5.14 -23.74
N ALA A 361 8.12 6.09 -23.34
CA ALA A 361 6.77 6.24 -23.89
C ALA A 361 6.80 6.48 -25.42
N GLN A 362 7.74 7.28 -25.91
CA GLN A 362 7.94 7.53 -27.35
C GLN A 362 8.43 6.27 -28.09
N GLU A 363 9.37 5.53 -27.50
CA GLU A 363 9.91 4.28 -28.07
C GLU A 363 8.85 3.18 -28.16
N LEU A 364 7.91 3.12 -27.22
CA LEU A 364 6.80 2.16 -27.21
C LEU A 364 5.71 2.48 -28.23
N GLY A 365 5.68 3.69 -28.80
CA GLY A 365 4.85 4.04 -29.96
C GLY A 365 3.35 4.14 -29.66
N PHE A 366 2.95 4.74 -28.54
CA PHE A 366 1.54 5.04 -28.27
C PHE A 366 0.96 6.04 -29.26
N ASN A 367 -0.34 5.94 -29.55
CA ASN A 367 -1.03 6.83 -30.50
C ASN A 367 -0.98 8.30 -30.03
N GLU A 368 -1.11 8.51 -28.72
CA GLU A 368 -1.04 9.82 -28.11
C GLU A 368 -0.36 9.75 -26.74
N ILE A 369 0.50 10.72 -26.45
CA ILE A 369 1.21 10.87 -25.18
C ILE A 369 0.83 12.22 -24.58
N VAL A 370 0.04 12.20 -23.52
CA VAL A 370 -0.35 13.38 -22.73
C VAL A 370 0.44 13.38 -21.44
N THR A 371 1.04 14.52 -21.08
CA THR A 371 1.82 14.65 -19.84
C THR A 371 1.26 15.75 -18.95
N VAL A 372 1.29 15.54 -17.63
CA VAL A 372 0.71 16.44 -16.63
C VAL A 372 1.67 16.66 -15.47
N GLY A 373 1.92 17.89 -15.14
CA GLY A 373 2.77 18.31 -14.03
C GLY A 373 3.98 19.12 -14.49
N LYS A 374 4.56 19.85 -13.56
CA LYS A 374 5.65 20.78 -13.83
C LYS A 374 6.91 20.09 -14.33
N GLN A 375 7.22 18.92 -13.79
CA GLN A 375 8.41 18.15 -14.16
C GLN A 375 8.29 17.63 -15.60
N PHE A 376 7.16 17.00 -15.94
CA PHE A 376 6.92 16.60 -17.32
C PHE A 376 6.84 17.79 -18.28
N LYS A 377 6.24 18.93 -17.87
CA LYS A 377 6.20 20.16 -18.68
C LYS A 377 7.60 20.69 -19.00
N ASN A 378 8.55 20.50 -18.09
CA ASN A 378 9.94 20.93 -18.31
C ASN A 378 10.65 20.08 -19.37
N VAL A 379 10.38 18.76 -19.44
CA VAL A 379 11.04 17.82 -20.35
C VAL A 379 10.25 17.58 -21.65
N ASN A 380 8.91 17.68 -21.61
CA ASN A 380 8.05 17.54 -22.78
C ASN A 380 7.65 18.92 -23.33
N LYS A 381 8.13 19.26 -24.51
CA LYS A 381 7.83 20.55 -25.17
C LYS A 381 6.67 20.46 -26.19
N ASN A 382 5.99 19.33 -26.25
CA ASN A 382 4.85 19.12 -27.16
C ASN A 382 3.58 19.82 -26.63
N SER A 383 2.59 20.03 -27.53
CA SER A 383 1.31 20.67 -27.23
C SER A 383 0.44 19.91 -26.21
N ALA A 384 0.64 18.59 -26.08
CA ALA A 384 -0.07 17.75 -25.12
C ALA A 384 0.67 17.66 -23.75
N ALA A 385 1.33 18.73 -23.32
CA ALA A 385 2.00 18.84 -22.03
C ALA A 385 1.34 19.94 -21.19
N PHE A 386 0.72 19.56 -20.08
CA PHE A 386 -0.04 20.43 -19.18
C PHE A 386 0.70 20.60 -17.84
N GLU A 387 0.62 21.79 -17.25
CA GLU A 387 1.29 22.06 -15.95
C GLU A 387 0.50 21.48 -14.77
N SER A 388 -0.81 21.31 -14.94
CA SER A 388 -1.70 20.79 -13.90
C SER A 388 -2.84 19.94 -14.48
N THR A 389 -3.46 19.15 -13.62
CA THR A 389 -4.67 18.40 -13.98
C THR A 389 -5.83 19.33 -14.37
N ASP A 390 -5.91 20.51 -13.78
CA ASP A 390 -6.95 21.49 -14.13
C ASP A 390 -6.77 22.04 -15.56
N GLU A 391 -5.53 22.28 -16.00
CA GLU A 391 -5.25 22.63 -17.40
C GLU A 391 -5.63 21.50 -18.36
N LEU A 392 -5.30 20.26 -18.03
CA LEU A 392 -5.71 19.11 -18.81
C LEU A 392 -7.25 19.02 -18.91
N ILE A 393 -7.97 19.20 -17.79
CA ILE A 393 -9.42 19.18 -17.77
C ILE A 393 -10.01 20.26 -18.71
N GLN A 394 -9.48 21.48 -18.68
CA GLN A 394 -9.94 22.54 -19.60
C GLN A 394 -9.75 22.14 -21.05
N TYR A 395 -8.58 21.56 -21.38
CA TYR A 395 -8.31 21.08 -22.73
C TYR A 395 -9.26 19.97 -23.16
N LEU A 396 -9.55 19.00 -22.28
CA LEU A 396 -10.41 17.84 -22.58
C LEU A 396 -11.89 18.21 -22.79
N LYS A 397 -12.35 19.38 -22.34
CA LYS A 397 -13.73 19.85 -22.62
C LYS A 397 -13.99 19.99 -24.12
N ASP A 398 -12.99 20.45 -24.87
CA ASP A 398 -13.11 20.70 -26.30
C ASP A 398 -12.37 19.64 -27.15
N ASN A 399 -11.49 18.85 -26.53
CA ASN A 399 -10.61 17.88 -27.22
C ASN A 399 -10.71 16.51 -26.57
N LYS A 400 -11.72 15.73 -26.95
CA LYS A 400 -11.91 14.38 -26.43
C LYS A 400 -10.84 13.41 -26.93
N ILE A 401 -10.30 12.59 -26.03
CA ILE A 401 -9.41 11.48 -26.39
C ILE A 401 -10.21 10.47 -27.23
N GLN A 402 -9.67 10.09 -28.39
CA GLN A 402 -10.36 9.21 -29.34
C GLN A 402 -9.95 7.73 -29.21
N SER A 403 -8.87 7.44 -28.49
CA SER A 403 -8.38 6.06 -28.34
C SER A 403 -9.34 5.17 -27.57
N GLU A 404 -9.38 3.90 -27.95
CA GLU A 404 -10.19 2.85 -27.29
C GLU A 404 -9.68 2.54 -25.89
N ASN A 405 -8.35 2.61 -25.68
CA ASN A 405 -7.73 2.32 -24.42
C ASN A 405 -6.96 3.53 -23.90
N ILE A 406 -7.12 3.85 -22.63
CA ILE A 406 -6.49 5.02 -22.02
C ILE A 406 -5.88 4.61 -20.67
N LEU A 407 -4.56 4.80 -20.52
CA LEU A 407 -3.87 4.66 -19.24
C LEU A 407 -3.76 6.01 -18.54
N LEU A 408 -4.20 6.08 -17.29
CA LEU A 408 -3.95 7.23 -16.41
C LEU A 408 -3.00 6.80 -15.30
N LYS A 409 -1.80 7.42 -15.22
CA LYS A 409 -0.82 7.11 -14.18
C LYS A 409 -0.07 8.35 -13.70
N ALA A 410 -0.10 8.59 -12.38
CA ALA A 410 0.58 9.73 -11.76
C ALA A 410 0.83 9.50 -10.26
N SER A 411 1.67 10.32 -9.67
CA SER A 411 1.74 10.44 -8.21
C SER A 411 0.46 11.07 -7.64
N ARG A 412 0.11 10.72 -6.40
CA ARG A 412 -1.12 11.15 -5.72
C ARG A 412 -1.33 12.67 -5.74
N GLY A 413 -0.24 13.44 -5.58
CA GLY A 413 -0.30 14.91 -5.54
C GLY A 413 -0.74 15.57 -6.84
N ILE A 414 -0.70 14.84 -7.97
CA ILE A 414 -1.15 15.34 -9.28
C ILE A 414 -2.68 15.29 -9.38
N SER A 415 -3.33 14.41 -8.59
CA SER A 415 -4.80 14.25 -8.58
C SER A 415 -5.40 13.97 -9.96
N LEU A 416 -4.71 13.14 -10.76
CA LEU A 416 -5.06 12.89 -12.16
C LEU A 416 -6.42 12.19 -12.33
N GLU A 417 -6.92 11.53 -11.29
CA GLU A 417 -8.25 10.94 -11.23
C GLU A 417 -9.40 11.94 -11.48
N LYS A 418 -9.19 13.24 -11.23
CA LYS A 418 -10.18 14.28 -11.52
C LYS A 418 -10.48 14.44 -13.01
N ALA A 419 -9.55 14.02 -13.88
CA ALA A 419 -9.73 14.10 -15.31
C ALA A 419 -10.63 12.99 -15.88
N ILE A 420 -10.92 11.93 -15.11
CA ILE A 420 -11.67 10.74 -15.57
C ILE A 420 -13.04 11.12 -16.15
N ASP A 421 -13.74 12.07 -15.53
CA ASP A 421 -15.08 12.47 -15.97
C ASP A 421 -15.08 13.24 -17.31
N PHE A 422 -13.93 13.72 -17.77
CA PHE A 422 -13.77 14.51 -19.00
C PHE A 422 -13.20 13.71 -20.17
N ILE A 423 -12.81 12.46 -19.97
CA ILE A 423 -12.26 11.51 -20.96
C ILE A 423 -13.37 10.79 -21.78
#